data_d745871bbcd57905ea6873493325df1f
#
_entry.id   d745871bbcd57905ea6873493325df1f
#
_cell.length_a   1.000
_cell.length_b   1.000
_cell.length_c   1.000
_cell.angle_alpha   90.00
_cell.angle_beta   90.00
_cell.angle_gamma   90.00
#
_symmetry.space_group_name_H-M   'P 1'
#
loop_
_entity.id
_entity.type
_entity.pdbx_description
1 polymer ?
#
loop_
_entity_poly.entity_id
_entity_poly.type
_entity_poly.pdbx_seq_one_letter_code
_entity_poly.pdbx_strand_id
1 'polypeptide(L)'
;CQAIVRTTIGIGIDPQDYKNTWLNDAEHFQSRKSIETTRAIYAHLLVNFPGKRKIWEKAAQFERQYGDSTSLDALLKKAVHYCPKAEVLWLMWAKEKWVSGDVDGARGILKQAFAANTDSEDVWVAAVKLEVETKEFARARGLLSKARERAGTERIWMKSAQLERRLGNIPVAQKLLEDGTLRYPSFDKLWMMLGQLHAAKGDRDVARKIYRQGVKKCPKSTPLWLCYANLEIDAKEYSRARSLLETARMKIQKDPELWLAAIKVEEKARNKKVVKQIIAKALQECPGAGILWAHAIAADAAPARKSRSYDALKRCSDDPHVFISVAKLFWLDGKQRKARNWFNRAITVRPNLGDAWAWFYRFEKDQQRKSKIQRVLKKCIEAEPSHGARWCAVSKKVENEGLKTEAILKLVEKTLPRDVFEV
;
A
#
# COMPACT_ATOMS: atom_id res chain seq x y z
N CYS A 1 -1.28 -7.80 40.01
CA CYS A 1 -0.26 -7.25 39.06
C CYS A 1 0.03 -5.77 39.30
N GLN A 2 -0.96 -4.86 39.30
CA GLN A 2 -0.70 -3.41 39.43
C GLN A 2 0.02 -3.02 40.72
N ALA A 3 -0.31 -3.62 41.85
CA ALA A 3 0.37 -3.37 43.14
C ALA A 3 1.84 -3.80 43.07
N ILE A 4 2.12 -4.99 42.54
CA ILE A 4 3.48 -5.52 42.39
C ILE A 4 4.29 -4.63 41.41
N VAL A 5 3.72 -4.26 40.28
CA VAL A 5 4.37 -3.36 39.31
C VAL A 5 4.75 -2.03 39.96
N ARG A 6 3.87 -1.44 40.79
CA ARG A 6 4.16 -0.18 41.53
C ARG A 6 5.31 -0.29 42.52
N THR A 7 5.47 -1.45 43.14
CA THR A 7 6.50 -1.66 44.18
C THR A 7 7.83 -2.15 43.62
N THR A 8 7.83 -2.85 42.48
CA THR A 8 9.03 -3.49 41.93
C THR A 8 9.60 -2.78 40.70
N ILE A 9 8.77 -2.03 39.97
CA ILE A 9 9.20 -1.35 38.76
C ILE A 9 10.14 -0.17 39.09
N GLY A 10 11.28 -0.13 38.45
CA GLY A 10 12.26 0.94 38.63
C GLY A 10 13.31 0.70 39.73
N ILE A 11 13.30 -0.45 40.41
CA ILE A 11 14.37 -0.78 41.35
C ILE A 11 15.68 -0.96 40.60
N GLY A 12 16.70 -0.16 40.95
CA GLY A 12 18.03 -0.24 40.35
C GLY A 12 18.19 0.45 38.99
N ILE A 13 17.20 1.24 38.53
CA ILE A 13 17.24 1.97 37.24
C ILE A 13 17.40 3.47 37.52
N ASP A 14 18.19 4.15 36.69
CA ASP A 14 18.30 5.61 36.71
C ASP A 14 16.93 6.24 36.32
N PRO A 15 16.45 7.25 37.06
CA PRO A 15 15.19 7.95 36.73
C PRO A 15 15.07 8.46 35.31
N GLN A 16 16.20 8.79 34.65
CA GLN A 16 16.20 9.22 33.27
C GLN A 16 15.84 8.12 32.26
N ASP A 17 16.13 6.85 32.62
CA ASP A 17 15.90 5.69 31.75
C ASP A 17 14.59 4.95 32.03
N TYR A 18 13.87 5.28 33.10
CA TYR A 18 12.63 4.61 33.50
C TYR A 18 11.65 4.39 32.36
N LYS A 19 11.41 5.44 31.56
CA LYS A 19 10.45 5.37 30.45
C LYS A 19 10.82 4.32 29.41
N ASN A 20 12.09 4.27 29.02
CA ASN A 20 12.55 3.38 27.95
C ASN A 20 12.61 1.94 28.45
N THR A 21 13.08 1.74 29.66
CA THR A 21 13.14 0.42 30.30
C THR A 21 11.74 -0.19 30.44
N TRP A 22 10.77 0.58 30.96
CA TRP A 22 9.40 0.08 31.11
C TRP A 22 8.70 -0.16 29.79
N LEU A 23 9.02 0.60 28.73
CA LEU A 23 8.51 0.31 27.40
C LEU A 23 9.10 -0.98 26.84
N ASN A 24 10.39 -1.23 27.05
CA ASN A 24 11.05 -2.47 26.66
C ASN A 24 10.49 -3.67 27.44
N ASP A 25 10.26 -3.51 28.75
CA ASP A 25 9.64 -4.52 29.59
C ASP A 25 8.21 -4.83 29.11
N ALA A 26 7.41 -3.81 28.79
CA ALA A 26 6.08 -4.02 28.24
C ALA A 26 6.12 -4.84 26.93
N GLU A 27 7.03 -4.53 26.01
CA GLU A 27 7.21 -5.29 24.76
C GLU A 27 7.69 -6.73 25.01
N HIS A 28 8.60 -6.91 25.96
CA HIS A 28 9.09 -8.22 26.36
C HIS A 28 7.98 -9.09 26.96
N PHE A 29 7.18 -8.57 27.89
CA PHE A 29 6.04 -9.31 28.49
C PHE A 29 4.92 -9.53 27.46
N GLN A 30 4.70 -8.61 26.54
CA GLN A 30 3.78 -8.80 25.41
C GLN A 30 4.23 -9.96 24.52
N SER A 31 5.52 -10.08 24.22
CA SER A 31 6.06 -11.20 23.42
C SER A 31 5.85 -12.55 24.08
N ARG A 32 5.86 -12.59 25.42
CA ARG A 32 5.58 -13.77 26.24
C ARG A 32 4.08 -14.01 26.49
N LYS A 33 3.20 -13.19 25.92
CA LYS A 33 1.73 -13.24 26.10
C LYS A 33 1.27 -13.06 27.56
N SER A 34 2.05 -12.37 28.38
CA SER A 34 1.68 -12.01 29.75
C SER A 34 0.81 -10.76 29.76
N ILE A 35 -0.47 -10.92 29.35
CA ILE A 35 -1.38 -9.80 29.05
C ILE A 35 -1.59 -8.89 30.28
N GLU A 36 -1.88 -9.46 31.44
CA GLU A 36 -2.17 -8.69 32.67
C GLU A 36 -0.96 -7.88 33.15
N THR A 37 0.24 -8.46 33.06
CA THR A 37 1.48 -7.76 33.44
C THR A 37 1.76 -6.61 32.48
N THR A 38 1.61 -6.84 31.16
CA THR A 38 1.79 -5.80 30.13
C THR A 38 0.79 -4.66 30.33
N ARG A 39 -0.48 -4.97 30.62
CA ARG A 39 -1.53 -3.98 30.90
C ARG A 39 -1.19 -3.14 32.12
N ALA A 40 -0.69 -3.78 33.19
CA ALA A 40 -0.28 -3.11 34.43
C ALA A 40 0.90 -2.14 34.18
N ILE A 41 1.88 -2.54 33.37
CA ILE A 41 3.02 -1.70 33.01
C ILE A 41 2.57 -0.50 32.20
N TYR A 42 1.71 -0.69 31.15
CA TYR A 42 1.16 0.43 30.40
C TYR A 42 0.34 1.38 31.29
N ALA A 43 -0.50 0.85 32.18
CA ALA A 43 -1.27 1.69 33.12
C ALA A 43 -0.34 2.54 34.01
N HIS A 44 0.76 1.96 34.50
CA HIS A 44 1.75 2.69 35.28
C HIS A 44 2.49 3.77 34.46
N LEU A 45 2.90 3.44 33.23
CA LEU A 45 3.52 4.40 32.30
C LEU A 45 2.62 5.60 32.00
N LEU A 46 1.32 5.36 31.78
CA LEU A 46 0.35 6.41 31.48
C LEU A 46 0.06 7.34 32.67
N VAL A 47 0.18 6.83 33.90
CA VAL A 47 0.07 7.66 35.11
C VAL A 47 1.29 8.58 35.25
N ASN A 48 2.50 8.04 35.02
CA ASN A 48 3.75 8.79 35.21
C ASN A 48 4.07 9.72 34.01
N PHE A 49 3.65 9.37 32.80
CA PHE A 49 3.97 10.11 31.57
C PHE A 49 2.74 10.41 30.72
N PRO A 50 1.71 11.10 31.27
CA PRO A 50 0.42 11.29 30.59
C PRO A 50 0.53 12.10 29.28
N GLY A 51 1.50 13.04 29.18
CA GLY A 51 1.70 13.88 28.00
C GLY A 51 2.51 13.20 26.86
N LYS A 52 2.90 11.92 26.99
CA LYS A 52 3.71 11.24 25.98
C LYS A 52 2.87 10.43 25.00
N ARG A 53 2.56 11.02 23.85
CA ARG A 53 1.76 10.43 22.75
C ARG A 53 2.11 8.97 22.44
N LYS A 54 3.40 8.65 22.26
CA LYS A 54 3.87 7.30 21.88
C LYS A 54 3.47 6.20 22.86
N ILE A 55 3.34 6.53 24.14
CA ILE A 55 2.93 5.55 25.17
C ILE A 55 1.44 5.22 24.97
N TRP A 56 0.61 6.25 24.75
CA TRP A 56 -0.81 6.07 24.45
C TRP A 56 -1.04 5.27 23.17
N GLU A 57 -0.26 5.53 22.12
CA GLU A 57 -0.33 4.78 20.86
C GLU A 57 -0.03 3.28 21.08
N LYS A 58 1.05 2.95 21.80
CA LYS A 58 1.41 1.55 22.11
C LYS A 58 0.37 0.88 23.02
N ALA A 59 -0.10 1.57 24.05
CA ALA A 59 -1.14 1.07 24.93
C ALA A 59 -2.45 0.81 24.18
N ALA A 60 -2.85 1.71 23.28
CA ALA A 60 -4.04 1.53 22.44
C ALA A 60 -3.88 0.37 21.45
N GLN A 61 -2.71 0.20 20.83
CA GLN A 61 -2.42 -0.96 19.98
C GLN A 61 -2.49 -2.28 20.75
N PHE A 62 -1.98 -2.29 21.99
CA PHE A 62 -2.04 -3.44 22.87
C PHE A 62 -3.50 -3.79 23.24
N GLU A 63 -4.30 -2.81 23.70
CA GLU A 63 -5.72 -3.03 24.03
C GLU A 63 -6.55 -3.41 22.82
N ARG A 64 -6.22 -2.91 21.62
CA ARG A 64 -6.85 -3.35 20.37
C ARG A 64 -6.61 -4.82 20.05
N GLN A 65 -5.44 -5.34 20.41
CA GLN A 65 -5.06 -6.72 20.12
C GLN A 65 -5.54 -7.73 21.19
N TYR A 66 -5.57 -7.33 22.46
CA TYR A 66 -5.78 -8.22 23.61
C TYR A 66 -6.93 -7.81 24.53
N GLY A 67 -7.43 -6.59 24.39
CA GLY A 67 -8.53 -6.05 25.19
C GLY A 67 -9.89 -6.15 24.51
N ASP A 68 -10.86 -5.50 25.12
CA ASP A 68 -12.21 -5.35 24.60
C ASP A 68 -12.45 -3.93 24.07
N SER A 69 -13.51 -3.75 23.27
CA SER A 69 -13.86 -2.46 22.66
C SER A 69 -14.14 -1.37 23.70
N THR A 70 -14.67 -1.72 24.87
CA THR A 70 -15.02 -0.76 25.93
C THR A 70 -13.77 -0.24 26.65
N SER A 71 -12.80 -1.11 26.93
CA SER A 71 -11.51 -0.72 27.53
C SER A 71 -10.70 0.18 26.60
N LEU A 72 -10.68 -0.16 25.31
CA LEU A 72 -10.01 0.63 24.28
C LEU A 72 -10.66 2.01 24.11
N ASP A 73 -12.00 2.09 24.09
CA ASP A 73 -12.73 3.36 24.02
C ASP A 73 -12.43 4.28 25.21
N ALA A 74 -12.47 3.73 26.42
CA ALA A 74 -12.14 4.46 27.65
C ALA A 74 -10.67 4.95 27.67
N LEU A 75 -9.75 4.12 27.15
CA LEU A 75 -8.33 4.46 27.07
C LEU A 75 -8.10 5.58 26.05
N LEU A 76 -8.68 5.49 24.84
CA LEU A 76 -8.53 6.50 23.80
C LEU A 76 -9.19 7.82 24.19
N LYS A 77 -10.32 7.79 24.88
CA LYS A 77 -10.96 8.99 25.47
C LYS A 77 -10.03 9.72 26.44
N LYS A 78 -9.34 8.99 27.32
CA LYS A 78 -8.31 9.57 28.20
C LYS A 78 -7.11 10.09 27.40
N ALA A 79 -6.66 9.33 26.39
CA ALA A 79 -5.51 9.69 25.57
C ALA A 79 -5.67 11.04 24.87
N VAL A 80 -6.82 11.29 24.26
CA VAL A 80 -7.10 12.58 23.60
C VAL A 80 -7.29 13.74 24.58
N HIS A 81 -7.71 13.45 25.82
CA HIS A 81 -7.77 14.45 26.88
C HIS A 81 -6.37 14.93 27.29
N TYR A 82 -5.43 14.01 27.49
CA TYR A 82 -4.04 14.35 27.87
C TYR A 82 -3.18 14.81 26.69
N CYS A 83 -3.47 14.36 25.49
CA CYS A 83 -2.73 14.68 24.28
C CYS A 83 -3.65 15.19 23.15
N PRO A 84 -4.32 16.35 23.30
CA PRO A 84 -5.34 16.82 22.34
C PRO A 84 -4.77 17.14 20.96
N LYS A 85 -3.48 17.50 20.86
CA LYS A 85 -2.80 17.78 19.59
C LYS A 85 -2.27 16.52 18.89
N ALA A 86 -2.46 15.34 19.48
CA ALA A 86 -2.03 14.08 18.88
C ALA A 86 -3.09 13.54 17.91
N GLU A 87 -3.04 13.95 16.66
CA GLU A 87 -3.98 13.56 15.59
C GLU A 87 -4.20 12.05 15.50
N VAL A 88 -3.11 11.28 15.60
CA VAL A 88 -3.14 9.81 15.51
C VAL A 88 -4.10 9.18 16.53
N LEU A 89 -4.18 9.72 17.75
CA LEU A 89 -5.07 9.20 18.80
C LEU A 89 -6.54 9.44 18.46
N TRP A 90 -6.86 10.63 17.92
CA TRP A 90 -8.19 10.95 17.43
C TRP A 90 -8.61 10.05 16.27
N LEU A 91 -7.69 9.82 15.33
CA LEU A 91 -7.92 8.95 14.17
C LEU A 91 -8.10 7.49 14.57
N MET A 92 -7.31 7.01 15.56
CA MET A 92 -7.49 5.67 16.12
C MET A 92 -8.87 5.53 16.75
N TRP A 93 -9.28 6.51 17.56
CA TRP A 93 -10.59 6.48 18.25
C TRP A 93 -11.75 6.53 17.27
N ALA A 94 -11.71 7.44 16.30
CA ALA A 94 -12.74 7.53 15.26
C ALA A 94 -12.82 6.23 14.43
N LYS A 95 -11.68 5.61 14.11
CA LYS A 95 -11.62 4.34 13.38
C LYS A 95 -12.26 3.19 14.18
N GLU A 96 -11.99 3.08 15.47
CA GLU A 96 -12.57 2.02 16.30
C GLU A 96 -14.10 2.16 16.40
N LYS A 97 -14.61 3.38 16.61
CA LYS A 97 -16.05 3.65 16.60
C LYS A 97 -16.70 3.30 15.27
N TRP A 98 -16.03 3.66 14.17
CA TRP A 98 -16.53 3.33 12.84
C TRP A 98 -16.54 1.81 12.57
N VAL A 99 -15.49 1.10 12.93
CA VAL A 99 -15.42 -0.37 12.78
C VAL A 99 -16.47 -1.08 13.64
N SER A 100 -16.79 -0.55 14.81
CA SER A 100 -17.88 -1.06 15.66
C SER A 100 -19.30 -0.74 15.16
N GLY A 101 -19.42 0.02 14.05
CA GLY A 101 -20.71 0.41 13.47
C GLY A 101 -21.29 1.74 14.00
N ASP A 102 -20.64 2.38 14.99
CA ASP A 102 -21.05 3.67 15.55
C ASP A 102 -20.55 4.83 14.67
N VAL A 103 -21.22 5.05 13.55
CA VAL A 103 -20.87 6.11 12.58
C VAL A 103 -21.03 7.50 13.18
N ASP A 104 -22.11 7.73 13.96
CA ASP A 104 -22.37 9.05 14.54
C ASP A 104 -21.39 9.37 15.67
N GLY A 105 -21.00 8.37 16.46
CA GLY A 105 -19.90 8.49 17.41
C GLY A 105 -18.58 8.85 16.73
N ALA A 106 -18.26 8.20 15.61
CA ALA A 106 -17.06 8.52 14.83
C ALA A 106 -17.09 9.95 14.28
N ARG A 107 -18.25 10.43 13.79
CA ARG A 107 -18.45 11.83 13.36
C ARG A 107 -18.25 12.81 14.50
N GLY A 108 -18.79 12.50 15.69
CA GLY A 108 -18.64 13.32 16.89
C GLY A 108 -17.16 13.47 17.30
N ILE A 109 -16.41 12.38 17.27
CA ILE A 109 -14.97 12.36 17.56
C ILE A 109 -14.19 13.19 16.54
N LEU A 110 -14.44 13.00 15.24
CA LEU A 110 -13.77 13.78 14.19
C LEU A 110 -14.09 15.27 14.29
N LYS A 111 -15.32 15.64 14.69
CA LYS A 111 -15.68 17.03 14.96
C LYS A 111 -14.86 17.64 16.12
N GLN A 112 -14.64 16.89 17.19
CA GLN A 112 -13.75 17.30 18.29
C GLN A 112 -12.28 17.37 17.84
N ALA A 113 -11.84 16.40 17.01
CA ALA A 113 -10.50 16.41 16.43
C ALA A 113 -10.23 17.66 15.59
N PHE A 114 -11.22 18.13 14.81
CA PHE A 114 -11.13 19.41 14.10
C PHE A 114 -10.98 20.63 15.02
N ALA A 115 -11.65 20.64 16.16
CA ALA A 115 -11.51 21.73 17.12
C ALA A 115 -10.11 21.78 17.75
N ALA A 116 -9.49 20.61 17.94
CA ALA A 116 -8.15 20.49 18.52
C ALA A 116 -7.02 20.65 17.47
N ASN A 117 -7.26 20.27 16.21
CA ASN A 117 -6.28 20.20 15.13
C ASN A 117 -6.89 20.75 13.83
N THR A 118 -7.10 22.05 13.75
CA THR A 118 -7.84 22.74 12.65
C THR A 118 -7.21 22.57 11.27
N ASP A 119 -5.87 22.47 11.21
CA ASP A 119 -5.11 22.47 9.96
C ASP A 119 -4.61 21.06 9.58
N SER A 120 -5.03 20.05 10.35
CA SER A 120 -4.59 18.68 10.11
C SER A 120 -5.21 18.08 8.86
N GLU A 121 -4.38 17.84 7.86
CA GLU A 121 -4.78 17.15 6.64
C GLU A 121 -5.34 15.75 6.91
N ASP A 122 -4.71 15.01 7.81
CA ASP A 122 -5.08 13.61 8.09
C ASP A 122 -6.47 13.51 8.72
N VAL A 123 -6.85 14.47 9.57
CA VAL A 123 -8.20 14.54 10.14
C VAL A 123 -9.23 14.83 9.04
N TRP A 124 -8.94 15.79 8.13
CA TRP A 124 -9.82 16.08 6.99
C TRP A 124 -10.01 14.85 6.09
N VAL A 125 -8.91 14.18 5.73
CA VAL A 125 -8.95 12.99 4.87
C VAL A 125 -9.71 11.84 5.53
N ALA A 126 -9.55 11.64 6.85
CA ALA A 126 -10.29 10.62 7.58
C ALA A 126 -11.80 10.89 7.62
N ALA A 127 -12.20 12.15 7.85
CA ALA A 127 -13.61 12.53 7.81
C ALA A 127 -14.23 12.34 6.42
N VAL A 128 -13.51 12.75 5.37
CA VAL A 128 -13.95 12.52 3.99
C VAL A 128 -14.08 11.02 3.70
N LYS A 129 -13.12 10.21 4.15
CA LYS A 129 -13.18 8.77 3.97
C LYS A 129 -14.42 8.17 4.63
N LEU A 130 -14.74 8.56 5.86
CA LEU A 130 -15.93 8.13 6.58
C LEU A 130 -17.22 8.44 5.77
N GLU A 131 -17.37 9.70 5.30
CA GLU A 131 -18.56 10.10 4.55
C GLU A 131 -18.66 9.44 3.16
N VAL A 132 -17.52 9.16 2.51
CA VAL A 132 -17.49 8.42 1.24
C VAL A 132 -17.91 6.96 1.42
N GLU A 133 -17.49 6.30 2.50
CA GLU A 133 -17.86 4.90 2.76
C GLU A 133 -19.30 4.75 3.27
N THR A 134 -19.82 5.76 3.98
CA THR A 134 -21.24 5.84 4.34
C THR A 134 -22.14 6.32 3.18
N LYS A 135 -21.56 6.60 2.00
CA LYS A 135 -22.23 7.10 0.80
C LYS A 135 -22.85 8.50 0.94
N GLU A 136 -22.45 9.26 1.94
CA GLU A 136 -22.86 10.65 2.18
C GLU A 136 -22.01 11.63 1.33
N PHE A 137 -22.08 11.49 0.01
CA PHE A 137 -21.22 12.22 -0.93
C PHE A 137 -21.37 13.73 -0.87
N ALA A 138 -22.57 14.25 -0.56
CA ALA A 138 -22.79 15.68 -0.40
C ALA A 138 -21.98 16.25 0.78
N ARG A 139 -21.96 15.53 1.91
CA ARG A 139 -21.15 15.89 3.08
C ARG A 139 -19.66 15.77 2.78
N ALA A 140 -19.23 14.70 2.12
CA ALA A 140 -17.83 14.54 1.70
C ALA A 140 -17.35 15.68 0.82
N ARG A 141 -18.18 16.14 -0.15
CA ARG A 141 -17.89 17.28 -1.01
C ARG A 141 -17.77 18.60 -0.21
N GLY A 142 -18.68 18.84 0.73
CA GLY A 142 -18.63 19.99 1.62
C GLY A 142 -17.39 20.02 2.52
N LEU A 143 -16.98 18.85 3.05
CA LEU A 143 -15.75 18.70 3.83
C LEU A 143 -14.51 18.99 2.98
N LEU A 144 -14.44 18.47 1.75
CA LEU A 144 -13.31 18.70 0.84
C LEU A 144 -13.23 20.18 0.40
N SER A 145 -14.36 20.87 0.20
CA SER A 145 -14.35 22.31 -0.08
C SER A 145 -13.73 23.10 1.06
N LYS A 146 -14.20 22.87 2.30
CA LYS A 146 -13.63 23.50 3.50
C LYS A 146 -12.16 23.14 3.71
N ALA A 147 -11.78 21.88 3.43
CA ALA A 147 -10.40 21.44 3.54
C ALA A 147 -9.47 22.16 2.54
N ARG A 148 -9.94 22.43 1.31
CA ARG A 148 -9.17 23.22 0.33
C ARG A 148 -8.96 24.65 0.75
N GLU A 149 -9.92 25.24 1.45
CA GLU A 149 -9.83 26.63 1.95
C GLU A 149 -8.89 26.76 3.15
N ARG A 150 -8.90 25.75 4.06
CA ARG A 150 -8.14 25.82 5.31
C ARG A 150 -6.77 25.15 5.23
N ALA A 151 -6.71 23.87 4.94
CA ALA A 151 -5.48 23.13 4.89
C ALA A 151 -4.79 23.19 3.50
N GLY A 152 -5.57 23.24 2.42
CA GLY A 152 -5.16 23.56 1.06
C GLY A 152 -3.99 22.72 0.51
N THR A 153 -3.82 21.46 0.96
CA THR A 153 -2.69 20.62 0.54
C THR A 153 -2.95 19.92 -0.79
N GLU A 154 -1.88 19.51 -1.48
CA GLU A 154 -1.95 18.78 -2.74
C GLU A 154 -2.77 17.48 -2.64
N ARG A 155 -2.73 16.81 -1.50
CA ARG A 155 -3.46 15.57 -1.25
C ARG A 155 -4.98 15.82 -1.15
N ILE A 156 -5.41 16.97 -0.59
CA ILE A 156 -6.82 17.36 -0.54
C ILE A 156 -7.35 17.65 -1.95
N TRP A 157 -6.58 18.35 -2.79
CA TRP A 157 -6.93 18.58 -4.19
C TRP A 157 -7.07 17.27 -4.95
N MET A 158 -6.13 16.34 -4.77
CA MET A 158 -6.18 15.00 -5.35
C MET A 158 -7.44 14.24 -4.91
N LYS A 159 -7.76 14.27 -3.60
CA LYS A 159 -8.96 13.59 -3.06
C LYS A 159 -10.26 14.22 -3.56
N SER A 160 -10.30 15.54 -3.73
CA SER A 160 -11.44 16.23 -4.32
C SER A 160 -11.71 15.77 -5.75
N ALA A 161 -10.67 15.72 -6.58
CA ALA A 161 -10.78 15.23 -7.95
C ALA A 161 -11.14 13.74 -8.02
N GLN A 162 -10.62 12.90 -7.10
CA GLN A 162 -11.00 11.49 -7.01
C GLN A 162 -12.49 11.32 -6.72
N LEU A 163 -13.04 12.08 -5.76
CA LEU A 163 -14.46 12.02 -5.42
C LEU A 163 -15.33 12.41 -6.62
N GLU A 164 -15.03 13.53 -7.30
CA GLU A 164 -15.82 13.96 -8.46
C GLU A 164 -15.75 12.98 -9.62
N ARG A 165 -14.57 12.36 -9.85
CA ARG A 165 -14.42 11.29 -10.85
C ARG A 165 -15.26 10.05 -10.49
N ARG A 166 -15.31 9.66 -9.21
CA ARG A 166 -16.14 8.56 -8.73
C ARG A 166 -17.64 8.83 -8.92
N LEU A 167 -18.06 10.09 -8.77
CA LEU A 167 -19.44 10.52 -8.97
C LEU A 167 -19.79 10.76 -10.45
N GLY A 168 -18.85 10.54 -11.37
CA GLY A 168 -19.06 10.76 -12.81
C GLY A 168 -18.99 12.23 -13.24
N ASN A 169 -18.68 13.15 -12.35
CA ASN A 169 -18.57 14.58 -12.63
C ASN A 169 -17.22 14.93 -13.27
N ILE A 170 -16.98 14.39 -14.46
CA ILE A 170 -15.68 14.50 -15.14
C ILE A 170 -15.24 15.94 -15.40
N PRO A 171 -16.09 16.89 -15.81
CA PRO A 171 -15.68 18.30 -16.02
C PRO A 171 -15.18 18.96 -14.73
N VAL A 172 -15.87 18.70 -13.61
CA VAL A 172 -15.47 19.26 -12.30
C VAL A 172 -14.15 18.64 -11.83
N ALA A 173 -13.99 17.32 -11.99
CA ALA A 173 -12.74 16.63 -11.66
C ALA A 173 -11.57 17.19 -12.50
N GLN A 174 -11.78 17.45 -13.79
CA GLN A 174 -10.77 18.03 -14.67
C GLN A 174 -10.34 19.41 -14.17
N LYS A 175 -11.29 20.30 -13.91
CA LYS A 175 -10.99 21.66 -13.41
C LYS A 175 -10.21 21.61 -12.08
N LEU A 176 -10.61 20.73 -11.14
CA LEU A 176 -9.89 20.53 -9.88
C LEU A 176 -8.45 20.06 -10.08
N LEU A 177 -8.20 19.19 -11.06
CA LEU A 177 -6.86 18.72 -11.39
C LEU A 177 -6.02 19.82 -12.07
N GLU A 178 -6.60 20.58 -12.99
CA GLU A 178 -5.95 21.73 -13.64
C GLU A 178 -5.53 22.78 -12.61
N ASP A 179 -6.46 23.22 -11.74
CA ASP A 179 -6.17 24.16 -10.66
C ASP A 179 -5.13 23.60 -9.68
N GLY A 180 -5.23 22.30 -9.38
CA GLY A 180 -4.28 21.61 -8.51
C GLY A 180 -2.87 21.54 -9.09
N THR A 181 -2.71 21.26 -10.39
CA THR A 181 -1.39 21.22 -11.05
C THR A 181 -0.75 22.60 -11.15
N LEU A 182 -1.55 23.67 -11.25
CA LEU A 182 -1.06 25.06 -11.23
C LEU A 182 -0.54 25.43 -9.83
N ARG A 183 -1.24 25.03 -8.77
CA ARG A 183 -0.85 25.33 -7.37
C ARG A 183 0.31 24.48 -6.86
N TYR A 184 0.31 23.18 -7.24
CA TYR A 184 1.27 22.17 -6.77
C TYR A 184 1.97 21.49 -7.94
N PRO A 185 2.79 22.20 -8.72
CA PRO A 185 3.42 21.65 -9.92
C PRO A 185 4.43 20.53 -9.63
N SER A 186 4.94 20.43 -8.40
CA SER A 186 5.86 19.39 -7.95
C SER A 186 5.18 18.09 -7.49
N PHE A 187 3.84 18.05 -7.42
CA PHE A 187 3.11 16.88 -7.00
C PHE A 187 2.68 16.03 -8.19
N ASP A 188 3.38 14.95 -8.42
CA ASP A 188 3.29 14.07 -9.58
C ASP A 188 1.92 13.42 -9.78
N LYS A 189 1.22 13.07 -8.68
CA LYS A 189 -0.08 12.38 -8.73
C LYS A 189 -1.18 13.20 -9.41
N LEU A 190 -1.15 14.53 -9.29
CA LEU A 190 -2.11 15.39 -9.98
C LEU A 190 -1.89 15.33 -11.50
N TRP A 191 -0.64 15.40 -11.95
CA TRP A 191 -0.29 15.24 -13.36
C TRP A 191 -0.68 13.87 -13.91
N MET A 192 -0.44 12.81 -13.11
CA MET A 192 -0.84 11.45 -13.48
C MET A 192 -2.35 11.35 -13.67
N MET A 193 -3.13 11.86 -12.71
CA MET A 193 -4.58 11.80 -12.77
C MET A 193 -5.16 12.61 -13.91
N LEU A 194 -4.63 13.82 -14.16
CA LEU A 194 -5.07 14.68 -15.27
C LEU A 194 -4.77 14.03 -16.62
N GLY A 195 -3.57 13.48 -16.81
CA GLY A 195 -3.19 12.75 -18.01
C GLY A 195 -4.03 11.49 -18.23
N GLN A 196 -4.28 10.70 -17.18
CA GLN A 196 -5.16 9.53 -17.26
C GLN A 196 -6.60 9.89 -17.62
N LEU A 197 -7.10 11.01 -17.11
CA LEU A 197 -8.46 11.48 -17.40
C LEU A 197 -8.61 11.83 -18.89
N HIS A 198 -7.66 12.56 -19.48
CA HIS A 198 -7.67 12.87 -20.90
C HIS A 198 -7.43 11.62 -21.78
N ALA A 199 -6.55 10.72 -21.35
CA ALA A 199 -6.35 9.44 -22.03
C ALA A 199 -7.64 8.61 -22.08
N ALA A 200 -8.40 8.57 -20.98
CA ALA A 200 -9.68 7.87 -20.91
C ALA A 200 -10.77 8.52 -21.79
N LYS A 201 -10.72 9.83 -22.01
CA LYS A 201 -11.60 10.53 -22.96
C LYS A 201 -11.23 10.29 -24.43
N GLY A 202 -10.07 9.72 -24.70
CA GLY A 202 -9.53 9.55 -26.07
C GLY A 202 -8.65 10.72 -26.54
N ASP A 203 -8.49 11.78 -25.76
CA ASP A 203 -7.71 12.99 -26.09
C ASP A 203 -6.21 12.75 -25.90
N ARG A 204 -5.63 11.85 -26.70
CA ARG A 204 -4.23 11.41 -26.55
C ARG A 204 -3.22 12.54 -26.65
N ASP A 205 -3.43 13.50 -27.54
CA ASP A 205 -2.48 14.60 -27.76
C ASP A 205 -2.47 15.57 -26.58
N VAL A 206 -3.63 15.81 -25.96
CA VAL A 206 -3.73 16.58 -24.73
C VAL A 206 -3.05 15.83 -23.58
N ALA A 207 -3.30 14.55 -23.44
CA ALA A 207 -2.64 13.70 -22.43
C ALA A 207 -1.10 13.72 -22.59
N ARG A 208 -0.59 13.65 -23.82
CA ARG A 208 0.85 13.80 -24.12
C ARG A 208 1.42 15.13 -23.64
N LYS A 209 0.72 16.23 -23.92
CA LYS A 209 1.14 17.58 -23.46
C LYS A 209 1.21 17.64 -21.94
N ILE A 210 0.19 17.12 -21.27
CA ILE A 210 0.12 17.08 -19.80
C ILE A 210 1.26 16.26 -19.22
N TYR A 211 1.47 15.02 -19.67
CA TYR A 211 2.56 14.18 -19.20
C TYR A 211 3.93 14.80 -19.48
N ARG A 212 4.13 15.42 -20.66
CA ARG A 212 5.38 16.13 -20.99
C ARG A 212 5.65 17.30 -20.04
N GLN A 213 4.62 18.05 -19.67
CA GLN A 213 4.75 19.11 -18.66
C GLN A 213 5.03 18.53 -17.27
N GLY A 214 4.30 17.49 -16.89
CA GLY A 214 4.48 16.80 -15.62
C GLY A 214 5.90 16.26 -15.40
N VAL A 215 6.47 15.54 -16.38
CA VAL A 215 7.84 15.01 -16.27
C VAL A 215 8.92 16.10 -16.29
N LYS A 216 8.63 17.29 -16.84
CA LYS A 216 9.52 18.46 -16.70
C LYS A 216 9.52 19.01 -15.28
N LYS A 217 8.35 19.03 -14.63
CA LYS A 217 8.20 19.53 -13.25
C LYS A 217 8.60 18.49 -12.21
N CYS A 218 8.34 17.22 -12.47
CA CYS A 218 8.63 16.08 -11.57
C CYS A 218 9.56 15.05 -12.25
N PRO A 219 10.82 15.40 -12.58
CA PRO A 219 11.70 14.54 -13.38
C PRO A 219 12.12 13.24 -12.67
N LYS A 220 12.02 13.19 -11.33
CA LYS A 220 12.36 12.01 -10.50
C LYS A 220 11.17 11.11 -10.17
N SER A 221 9.99 11.39 -10.71
CA SER A 221 8.81 10.57 -10.46
C SER A 221 8.73 9.39 -11.46
N THR A 222 9.16 8.22 -11.03
CA THR A 222 9.02 6.97 -11.81
C THR A 222 7.59 6.70 -12.24
N PRO A 223 6.54 6.79 -11.36
CA PRO A 223 5.17 6.51 -11.75
C PRO A 223 4.67 7.40 -12.89
N LEU A 224 5.09 8.68 -12.92
CA LEU A 224 4.68 9.61 -13.97
C LEU A 224 5.31 9.25 -15.33
N TRP A 225 6.59 8.88 -15.34
CA TRP A 225 7.24 8.38 -16.55
C TRP A 225 6.60 7.10 -17.07
N LEU A 226 6.22 6.19 -16.15
CA LEU A 226 5.52 4.95 -16.51
C LEU A 226 4.13 5.22 -17.10
N CYS A 227 3.37 6.17 -16.55
CA CYS A 227 2.08 6.57 -17.11
C CYS A 227 2.24 7.14 -18.53
N TYR A 228 3.26 7.97 -18.75
CA TYR A 228 3.54 8.53 -20.06
C TYR A 228 3.97 7.45 -21.06
N ALA A 229 4.87 6.54 -20.68
CA ALA A 229 5.27 5.44 -21.53
C ALA A 229 4.09 4.50 -21.86
N ASN A 230 3.23 4.21 -20.89
CA ASN A 230 2.04 3.37 -21.11
C ASN A 230 1.07 4.00 -22.11
N LEU A 231 0.88 5.33 -22.09
CA LEU A 231 0.07 6.02 -23.11
C LEU A 231 0.59 5.75 -24.52
N GLU A 232 1.92 5.80 -24.73
CA GLU A 232 2.52 5.54 -26.05
C GLU A 232 2.48 4.04 -26.42
N ILE A 233 2.60 3.14 -25.43
CA ILE A 233 2.45 1.69 -25.63
C ILE A 233 1.02 1.35 -26.09
N ASP A 234 0.02 1.95 -25.47
CA ASP A 234 -1.40 1.73 -25.82
C ASP A 234 -1.75 2.35 -27.19
N ALA A 235 -1.00 3.37 -27.60
CA ALA A 235 -1.04 3.92 -28.95
C ALA A 235 -0.24 3.10 -30.00
N LYS A 236 0.47 2.02 -29.57
CA LYS A 236 1.41 1.22 -30.37
C LYS A 236 2.63 2.00 -30.88
N GLU A 237 2.91 3.16 -30.32
CA GLU A 237 4.06 4.02 -30.64
C GLU A 237 5.31 3.58 -29.88
N TYR A 238 5.78 2.36 -30.13
CA TYR A 238 6.87 1.74 -29.39
C TYR A 238 8.19 2.51 -29.45
N SER A 239 8.49 3.18 -30.56
CA SER A 239 9.69 4.01 -30.71
C SER A 239 9.71 5.19 -29.74
N ARG A 240 8.56 5.86 -29.59
CA ARG A 240 8.41 6.95 -28.60
C ARG A 240 8.49 6.44 -27.17
N ALA A 241 7.85 5.30 -26.89
CA ALA A 241 7.93 4.68 -25.57
C ALA A 241 9.38 4.34 -25.17
N ARG A 242 10.21 3.82 -26.11
CA ARG A 242 11.64 3.56 -25.89
C ARG A 242 12.40 4.81 -25.53
N SER A 243 12.28 5.86 -26.35
CA SER A 243 12.96 7.14 -26.12
C SER A 243 12.58 7.77 -24.77
N LEU A 244 11.30 7.69 -24.39
CA LEU A 244 10.82 8.17 -23.09
C LEU A 244 11.44 7.40 -21.92
N LEU A 245 11.45 6.06 -22.00
CA LEU A 245 12.02 5.22 -20.93
C LEU A 245 13.55 5.34 -20.88
N GLU A 246 14.23 5.57 -21.98
CA GLU A 246 15.66 5.86 -22.01
C GLU A 246 15.95 7.20 -21.32
N THR A 247 15.19 8.25 -21.66
CA THR A 247 15.29 9.55 -20.99
C THR A 247 14.99 9.43 -19.49
N ALA A 248 13.98 8.65 -19.11
CA ALA A 248 13.64 8.40 -17.70
C ALA A 248 14.81 7.73 -16.94
N ARG A 249 15.44 6.70 -17.55
CA ARG A 249 16.58 6.00 -16.93
C ARG A 249 17.82 6.89 -16.79
N MET A 250 18.04 7.85 -17.69
CA MET A 250 19.07 8.85 -17.53
C MET A 250 18.81 9.80 -16.36
N LYS A 251 17.52 10.10 -16.06
CA LYS A 251 17.14 10.99 -14.95
C LYS A 251 17.05 10.24 -13.62
N ILE A 252 16.63 8.98 -13.66
CA ILE A 252 16.40 8.12 -12.48
C ILE A 252 17.23 6.85 -12.67
N GLN A 253 18.41 6.86 -12.09
CA GLN A 253 19.35 5.74 -12.19
C GLN A 253 18.94 4.58 -11.29
N LYS A 254 19.24 3.35 -11.71
CA LYS A 254 19.03 2.10 -10.95
C LYS A 254 17.60 1.84 -10.50
N ASP A 255 16.62 2.31 -11.26
CA ASP A 255 15.21 2.03 -10.96
C ASP A 255 14.75 0.76 -11.70
N PRO A 256 14.40 -0.31 -10.98
CA PRO A 256 13.98 -1.58 -11.59
C PRO A 256 12.63 -1.48 -12.32
N GLU A 257 11.75 -0.55 -11.94
CA GLU A 257 10.43 -0.40 -12.58
C GLU A 257 10.56 0.17 -13.99
N LEU A 258 11.51 1.09 -14.22
CA LEU A 258 11.80 1.62 -15.54
C LEU A 258 12.41 0.56 -16.47
N TRP A 259 13.28 -0.30 -15.95
CA TRP A 259 13.81 -1.42 -16.69
C TRP A 259 12.73 -2.43 -17.04
N LEU A 260 11.86 -2.73 -16.07
CA LEU A 260 10.71 -3.61 -16.29
C LEU A 260 9.77 -3.06 -17.39
N ALA A 261 9.50 -1.76 -17.37
CA ALA A 261 8.70 -1.11 -18.41
C ALA A 261 9.36 -1.23 -19.79
N ALA A 262 10.68 -1.05 -19.88
CA ALA A 262 11.41 -1.24 -21.14
C ALA A 262 11.32 -2.68 -21.66
N ILE A 263 11.41 -3.68 -20.77
CA ILE A 263 11.20 -5.09 -21.15
C ILE A 263 9.80 -5.29 -21.72
N LYS A 264 8.76 -4.77 -21.05
CA LYS A 264 7.35 -4.88 -21.49
C LYS A 264 7.10 -4.22 -22.85
N VAL A 265 7.77 -3.10 -23.15
CA VAL A 265 7.69 -2.47 -24.49
C VAL A 265 8.16 -3.43 -25.57
N GLU A 266 9.31 -4.09 -25.36
CA GLU A 266 9.87 -5.01 -26.36
C GLU A 266 9.09 -6.33 -26.45
N GLU A 267 8.50 -6.80 -25.35
CA GLU A 267 7.59 -7.94 -25.34
C GLU A 267 6.35 -7.65 -26.20
N LYS A 268 5.71 -6.48 -26.01
CA LYS A 268 4.58 -6.03 -26.86
C LYS A 268 4.99 -5.80 -28.31
N ALA A 269 6.20 -5.33 -28.56
CA ALA A 269 6.77 -5.20 -29.89
C ALA A 269 7.24 -6.54 -30.51
N ARG A 270 7.13 -7.67 -29.77
CA ARG A 270 7.54 -9.02 -30.15
C ARG A 270 9.05 -9.18 -30.49
N ASN A 271 9.91 -8.35 -29.91
CA ASN A 271 11.36 -8.34 -30.15
C ASN A 271 12.11 -9.23 -29.15
N LYS A 272 11.95 -10.54 -29.22
CA LYS A 272 12.53 -11.50 -28.25
C LYS A 272 14.06 -11.38 -28.05
N LYS A 273 14.82 -11.02 -29.09
CA LYS A 273 16.29 -10.83 -28.99
C LYS A 273 16.62 -9.61 -28.12
N VAL A 274 15.91 -8.49 -28.34
CA VAL A 274 16.12 -7.25 -27.60
C VAL A 274 15.68 -7.40 -26.13
N VAL A 275 14.60 -8.13 -25.85
CA VAL A 275 14.15 -8.47 -24.50
C VAL A 275 15.28 -9.10 -23.68
N LYS A 276 15.98 -10.12 -24.23
CA LYS A 276 17.10 -10.78 -23.53
C LYS A 276 18.26 -9.82 -23.25
N GLN A 277 18.58 -8.94 -24.20
CA GLN A 277 19.63 -7.94 -24.04
C GLN A 277 19.28 -6.90 -22.96
N ILE A 278 18.03 -6.43 -22.93
CA ILE A 278 17.56 -5.47 -21.92
C ILE A 278 17.56 -6.13 -20.53
N ILE A 279 17.09 -7.38 -20.41
CA ILE A 279 17.13 -8.12 -19.14
C ILE A 279 18.58 -8.25 -18.64
N ALA A 280 19.53 -8.59 -19.49
CA ALA A 280 20.94 -8.71 -19.10
C ALA A 280 21.49 -7.37 -18.55
N LYS A 281 21.23 -6.25 -19.27
CA LYS A 281 21.62 -4.91 -18.81
C LYS A 281 20.91 -4.52 -17.50
N ALA A 282 19.61 -4.79 -17.41
CA ALA A 282 18.82 -4.48 -16.20
C ALA A 282 19.35 -5.20 -14.96
N LEU A 283 19.76 -6.47 -15.09
CA LEU A 283 20.35 -7.24 -14.00
C LEU A 283 21.77 -6.81 -13.63
N GLN A 284 22.50 -6.21 -14.57
CA GLN A 284 23.81 -5.58 -14.27
C GLN A 284 23.64 -4.28 -13.48
N GLU A 285 22.68 -3.43 -13.88
CA GLU A 285 22.40 -2.15 -13.22
C GLU A 285 21.70 -2.33 -11.86
N CYS A 286 20.77 -3.28 -11.75
CA CYS A 286 19.93 -3.53 -10.58
C CYS A 286 20.01 -5.01 -10.12
N PRO A 287 21.17 -5.49 -9.64
CA PRO A 287 21.36 -6.92 -9.31
C PRO A 287 20.51 -7.40 -8.13
N GLY A 288 20.07 -6.48 -7.23
CA GLY A 288 19.23 -6.80 -6.08
C GLY A 288 17.72 -6.71 -6.35
N ALA A 289 17.28 -6.48 -7.58
CA ALA A 289 15.88 -6.31 -7.90
C ALA A 289 15.20 -7.64 -8.26
N GLY A 290 14.53 -8.28 -7.31
CA GLY A 290 13.88 -9.58 -7.51
C GLY A 290 12.81 -9.60 -8.59
N ILE A 291 12.15 -8.47 -8.85
CA ILE A 291 11.17 -8.38 -9.93
C ILE A 291 11.82 -8.58 -11.32
N LEU A 292 13.03 -8.08 -11.54
CA LEU A 292 13.78 -8.29 -12.79
C LEU A 292 14.24 -9.73 -12.92
N TRP A 293 14.69 -10.35 -11.82
CA TRP A 293 15.02 -11.77 -11.79
C TRP A 293 13.80 -12.64 -12.08
N ALA A 294 12.63 -12.29 -11.55
CA ALA A 294 11.38 -13.01 -11.85
C ALA A 294 11.04 -12.98 -13.34
N HIS A 295 11.20 -11.83 -14.01
CA HIS A 295 11.04 -11.70 -15.46
C HIS A 295 12.12 -12.46 -16.24
N ALA A 296 13.38 -12.43 -15.79
CA ALA A 296 14.45 -13.23 -16.41
C ALA A 296 14.16 -14.72 -16.37
N ILE A 297 13.70 -15.24 -15.23
CA ILE A 297 13.30 -16.65 -15.08
C ILE A 297 12.13 -16.98 -16.01
N ALA A 298 11.15 -16.10 -16.15
CA ALA A 298 10.01 -16.31 -17.04
C ALA A 298 10.42 -16.32 -18.52
N ALA A 299 11.34 -15.43 -18.92
CA ALA A 299 11.81 -15.31 -20.30
C ALA A 299 12.74 -16.44 -20.76
N ASP A 300 13.34 -17.19 -19.82
CA ASP A 300 14.24 -18.30 -20.14
C ASP A 300 13.47 -19.55 -20.56
N ALA A 301 14.13 -20.42 -21.32
CA ALA A 301 13.64 -21.76 -21.65
C ALA A 301 13.60 -22.64 -20.38
N ALA A 302 12.69 -23.62 -20.35
CA ALA A 302 12.45 -24.47 -19.18
C ALA A 302 13.73 -25.05 -18.50
N PRO A 303 14.74 -25.57 -19.23
CA PRO A 303 15.97 -26.08 -18.61
C PRO A 303 16.77 -24.99 -17.87
N ALA A 304 16.86 -23.77 -18.45
CA ALA A 304 17.66 -22.69 -17.92
C ALA A 304 17.00 -21.99 -16.69
N ARG A 305 15.68 -22.10 -16.54
CA ARG A 305 14.93 -21.49 -15.42
C ARG A 305 15.44 -21.89 -14.05
N LYS A 306 15.82 -23.16 -13.89
CA LYS A 306 16.32 -23.69 -12.60
C LYS A 306 17.65 -23.06 -12.20
N SER A 307 18.61 -22.99 -13.14
CA SER A 307 19.89 -22.31 -12.90
C SER A 307 19.70 -20.84 -12.60
N ARG A 308 18.88 -20.15 -13.41
CA ARG A 308 18.55 -18.73 -13.21
C ARG A 308 17.89 -18.48 -11.85
N SER A 309 17.02 -19.38 -11.40
CA SER A 309 16.35 -19.25 -10.10
C SER A 309 17.32 -19.39 -8.93
N TYR A 310 18.34 -20.23 -9.06
CA TYR A 310 19.40 -20.36 -8.06
C TYR A 310 20.25 -19.08 -7.97
N ASP A 311 20.62 -18.51 -9.11
CA ASP A 311 21.34 -17.23 -9.15
C ASP A 311 20.51 -16.09 -8.55
N ALA A 312 19.22 -16.07 -8.85
CA ALA A 312 18.28 -15.11 -8.28
C ALA A 312 18.20 -15.21 -6.75
N LEU A 313 18.12 -16.42 -6.19
CA LEU A 313 18.08 -16.65 -4.74
C LEU A 313 19.39 -16.23 -4.04
N LYS A 314 20.54 -16.38 -4.71
CA LYS A 314 21.82 -15.91 -4.18
C LYS A 314 21.90 -14.37 -4.11
N ARG A 315 21.33 -13.69 -5.11
CA ARG A 315 21.38 -12.22 -5.21
C ARG A 315 20.27 -11.54 -4.41
N CYS A 316 19.10 -12.17 -4.33
CA CYS A 316 17.88 -11.65 -3.72
C CYS A 316 17.30 -12.69 -2.76
N SER A 317 17.96 -12.90 -1.60
CA SER A 317 17.64 -13.96 -0.62
C SER A 317 16.24 -13.85 -0.02
N ASP A 318 15.67 -12.62 0.06
CA ASP A 318 14.41 -12.32 0.74
C ASP A 318 13.41 -11.53 -0.12
N ASP A 319 13.48 -11.69 -1.45
CA ASP A 319 12.55 -11.02 -2.35
C ASP A 319 11.35 -11.92 -2.70
N PRO A 320 10.12 -11.46 -2.47
CA PRO A 320 8.90 -12.22 -2.70
C PRO A 320 8.66 -12.54 -4.19
N HIS A 321 9.12 -11.71 -5.13
CA HIS A 321 8.96 -11.98 -6.58
C HIS A 321 9.80 -13.18 -7.01
N VAL A 322 11.01 -13.31 -6.46
CA VAL A 322 11.86 -14.49 -6.68
C VAL A 322 11.20 -15.72 -6.08
N PHE A 323 10.67 -15.63 -4.85
CA PHE A 323 9.99 -16.76 -4.20
C PHE A 323 8.76 -17.23 -4.98
N ILE A 324 7.97 -16.32 -5.53
CA ILE A 324 6.83 -16.65 -6.40
C ILE A 324 7.31 -17.39 -7.65
N SER A 325 8.41 -16.95 -8.28
CA SER A 325 8.96 -17.59 -9.47
C SER A 325 9.48 -19.00 -9.18
N VAL A 326 10.17 -19.17 -8.05
CA VAL A 326 10.63 -20.50 -7.59
C VAL A 326 9.45 -21.41 -7.23
N ALA A 327 8.41 -20.87 -6.58
CA ALA A 327 7.19 -21.62 -6.29
C ALA A 327 6.51 -22.12 -7.56
N LYS A 328 6.45 -21.27 -8.60
CA LYS A 328 5.93 -21.63 -9.93
C LYS A 328 6.72 -22.77 -10.58
N LEU A 329 8.06 -22.76 -10.48
CA LEU A 329 8.89 -23.84 -10.98
C LEU A 329 8.58 -25.18 -10.30
N PHE A 330 8.49 -25.17 -8.96
CA PHE A 330 8.13 -26.39 -8.23
C PHE A 330 6.69 -26.84 -8.48
N TRP A 331 5.78 -25.91 -8.78
CA TRP A 331 4.41 -26.24 -9.17
C TRP A 331 4.39 -27.01 -10.50
N LEU A 332 5.08 -26.51 -11.54
CA LEU A 332 5.19 -27.19 -12.83
C LEU A 332 5.93 -28.52 -12.74
N ASP A 333 6.93 -28.65 -11.85
CA ASP A 333 7.65 -29.92 -11.58
C ASP A 333 6.77 -30.91 -10.77
N GLY A 334 5.51 -30.61 -10.44
CA GLY A 334 4.63 -31.46 -9.63
C GLY A 334 4.99 -31.53 -8.14
N LYS A 335 6.01 -30.77 -7.68
CA LYS A 335 6.48 -30.77 -6.29
C LYS A 335 5.65 -29.86 -5.39
N GLN A 336 4.36 -30.21 -5.24
CA GLN A 336 3.36 -29.38 -4.56
C GLN A 336 3.74 -28.91 -3.15
N ARG A 337 4.39 -29.77 -2.34
CA ARG A 337 4.82 -29.42 -0.97
C ARG A 337 5.87 -28.30 -0.99
N LYS A 338 6.85 -28.39 -1.90
CA LYS A 338 7.89 -27.37 -2.06
C LYS A 338 7.31 -26.06 -2.59
N ALA A 339 6.46 -26.12 -3.62
CA ALA A 339 5.77 -24.96 -4.15
C ALA A 339 4.99 -24.19 -3.05
N ARG A 340 4.23 -24.92 -2.24
CA ARG A 340 3.47 -24.33 -1.12
C ARG A 340 4.37 -23.63 -0.10
N ASN A 341 5.49 -24.23 0.25
CA ASN A 341 6.44 -23.63 1.20
C ASN A 341 6.99 -22.30 0.67
N TRP A 342 7.33 -22.24 -0.63
CA TRP A 342 7.81 -21.01 -1.25
C TRP A 342 6.73 -19.93 -1.36
N PHE A 343 5.48 -20.28 -1.67
CA PHE A 343 4.37 -19.34 -1.61
C PHE A 343 4.14 -18.81 -0.19
N ASN A 344 4.16 -19.69 0.82
CA ASN A 344 4.06 -19.25 2.22
C ASN A 344 5.20 -18.29 2.58
N ARG A 345 6.44 -18.56 2.17
CA ARG A 345 7.58 -17.69 2.42
C ARG A 345 7.37 -16.32 1.76
N ALA A 346 6.87 -16.27 0.52
CA ALA A 346 6.59 -15.01 -0.19
C ALA A 346 5.58 -14.13 0.56
N ILE A 347 4.46 -14.70 1.03
CA ILE A 347 3.43 -13.96 1.76
C ILE A 347 3.85 -13.59 3.19
N THR A 348 4.77 -14.35 3.80
CA THR A 348 5.30 -14.04 5.14
C THR A 348 6.26 -12.85 5.09
N VAL A 349 7.15 -12.82 4.09
CA VAL A 349 8.11 -11.71 3.92
C VAL A 349 7.40 -10.41 3.53
N ARG A 350 6.42 -10.48 2.65
CA ARG A 350 5.66 -9.30 2.23
C ARG A 350 4.16 -9.58 2.15
N PRO A 351 3.46 -9.56 3.29
CA PRO A 351 2.01 -9.85 3.33
C PRO A 351 1.18 -8.83 2.55
N ASN A 352 1.70 -7.63 2.33
CA ASN A 352 1.04 -6.56 1.61
C ASN A 352 1.10 -6.70 0.06
N LEU A 353 1.76 -7.74 -0.48
CA LEU A 353 1.87 -7.99 -1.92
C LEU A 353 0.71 -8.86 -2.42
N GLY A 354 -0.35 -8.25 -2.97
CA GLY A 354 -1.55 -8.93 -3.44
C GLY A 354 -1.31 -9.93 -4.57
N ASP A 355 -0.34 -9.67 -5.44
CA ASP A 355 0.02 -10.59 -6.53
C ASP A 355 0.53 -11.94 -5.98
N ALA A 356 1.22 -11.97 -4.84
CA ALA A 356 1.66 -13.19 -4.17
C ALA A 356 0.46 -14.02 -3.68
N TRP A 357 -0.54 -13.36 -3.10
CA TRP A 357 -1.78 -13.99 -2.66
C TRP A 357 -2.59 -14.56 -3.82
N ALA A 358 -2.66 -13.84 -4.95
CA ALA A 358 -3.39 -14.28 -6.12
C ALA A 358 -2.77 -15.55 -6.74
N TRP A 359 -1.43 -15.62 -6.86
CA TRP A 359 -0.75 -16.82 -7.33
C TRP A 359 -0.89 -17.99 -6.35
N PHE A 360 -0.80 -17.74 -5.05
CA PHE A 360 -0.97 -18.78 -4.05
C PHE A 360 -2.41 -19.32 -4.02
N TYR A 361 -3.40 -18.44 -4.11
CA TYR A 361 -4.81 -18.80 -4.19
C TYR A 361 -5.09 -19.68 -5.43
N ARG A 362 -4.57 -19.28 -6.60
CA ARG A 362 -4.70 -20.06 -7.83
C ARG A 362 -4.02 -21.43 -7.72
N PHE A 363 -2.82 -21.50 -7.12
CA PHE A 363 -2.13 -22.76 -6.88
C PHE A 363 -2.97 -23.72 -6.03
N GLU A 364 -3.55 -23.28 -4.91
CA GLU A 364 -4.39 -24.14 -4.07
C GLU A 364 -5.72 -24.50 -4.74
N LYS A 365 -6.27 -23.61 -5.58
CA LYS A 365 -7.46 -23.86 -6.40
C LYS A 365 -7.20 -24.97 -7.43
N ASP A 366 -6.07 -24.92 -8.11
CA ASP A 366 -5.62 -25.95 -9.06
C ASP A 366 -5.47 -27.33 -8.38
N GLN A 367 -5.01 -27.35 -7.14
CA GLN A 367 -4.91 -28.57 -6.32
C GLN A 367 -6.27 -29.04 -5.74
N GLN A 368 -7.37 -28.33 -5.98
CA GLN A 368 -8.76 -28.64 -5.53
C GLN A 368 -8.90 -28.87 -4.01
N ARG A 369 -8.02 -28.30 -3.17
CA ARG A 369 -8.02 -28.50 -1.72
C ARG A 369 -8.84 -27.41 -1.00
N LYS A 370 -10.15 -27.62 -0.87
CA LYS A 370 -11.11 -26.63 -0.28
C LYS A 370 -10.64 -26.02 1.04
N SER A 371 -10.16 -26.84 1.99
CA SER A 371 -9.70 -26.35 3.30
C SER A 371 -8.49 -25.41 3.22
N LYS A 372 -7.57 -25.66 2.28
CA LYS A 372 -6.38 -24.81 2.07
C LYS A 372 -6.74 -23.53 1.33
N ILE A 373 -7.66 -23.60 0.38
CA ILE A 373 -8.18 -22.41 -0.31
C ILE A 373 -8.80 -21.44 0.72
N GLN A 374 -9.65 -21.94 1.62
CA GLN A 374 -10.25 -21.12 2.68
C GLN A 374 -9.20 -20.53 3.63
N ARG A 375 -8.16 -21.30 3.97
CA ARG A 375 -7.07 -20.81 4.81
C ARG A 375 -6.28 -19.67 4.16
N VAL A 376 -5.97 -19.78 2.86
CA VAL A 376 -5.29 -18.71 2.11
C VAL A 376 -6.18 -17.47 2.04
N LEU A 377 -7.47 -17.66 1.77
CA LEU A 377 -8.44 -16.58 1.72
C LEU A 377 -8.54 -15.82 3.05
N LYS A 378 -8.69 -16.56 4.17
CA LYS A 378 -8.76 -15.95 5.50
C LYS A 378 -7.51 -15.12 5.82
N LYS A 379 -6.32 -15.68 5.58
CA LYS A 379 -5.06 -14.96 5.79
C LYS A 379 -4.90 -13.74 4.87
N CYS A 380 -5.37 -13.80 3.62
CA CYS A 380 -5.36 -12.67 2.71
C CYS A 380 -6.29 -11.54 3.19
N ILE A 381 -7.46 -11.87 3.74
CA ILE A 381 -8.38 -10.90 4.32
C ILE A 381 -7.75 -10.24 5.56
N GLU A 382 -7.08 -11.02 6.41
CA GLU A 382 -6.38 -10.49 7.60
C GLU A 382 -5.19 -9.58 7.22
N ALA A 383 -4.50 -9.89 6.10
CA ALA A 383 -3.33 -9.13 5.65
C ALA A 383 -3.68 -7.84 4.88
N GLU A 384 -4.90 -7.71 4.35
CA GLU A 384 -5.39 -6.55 3.56
C GLU A 384 -4.37 -6.03 2.54
N PRO A 385 -3.92 -6.84 1.57
CA PRO A 385 -2.87 -6.44 0.63
C PRO A 385 -3.30 -5.23 -0.21
N SER A 386 -2.35 -4.33 -0.45
CA SER A 386 -2.58 -3.08 -1.20
C SER A 386 -1.57 -2.83 -2.32
N HIS A 387 -0.57 -3.69 -2.45
CA HIS A 387 0.50 -3.58 -3.45
C HIS A 387 0.47 -4.75 -4.45
N GLY A 388 1.17 -4.58 -5.55
CA GLY A 388 1.24 -5.56 -6.64
C GLY A 388 0.73 -4.94 -7.94
N ALA A 389 1.38 -5.23 -9.06
CA ALA A 389 1.02 -4.65 -10.35
C ALA A 389 -0.40 -5.07 -10.80
N ARG A 390 -0.70 -6.36 -10.73
CA ARG A 390 -2.02 -6.90 -11.09
C ARG A 390 -3.08 -6.56 -10.03
N TRP A 391 -2.70 -6.63 -8.75
CA TRP A 391 -3.58 -6.24 -7.65
C TRP A 391 -4.03 -4.79 -7.79
N CYS A 392 -3.09 -3.86 -7.98
CA CYS A 392 -3.40 -2.45 -8.17
C CYS A 392 -4.19 -2.18 -9.46
N ALA A 393 -3.90 -2.90 -10.54
CA ALA A 393 -4.65 -2.77 -11.79
C ALA A 393 -6.13 -3.13 -11.66
N VAL A 394 -6.47 -4.06 -10.74
CA VAL A 394 -7.86 -4.46 -10.47
C VAL A 394 -8.47 -3.61 -9.37
N SER A 395 -7.80 -3.47 -8.22
CA SER A 395 -8.37 -2.82 -7.02
C SER A 395 -8.58 -1.31 -7.18
N LYS A 396 -7.78 -0.65 -8.04
CA LYS A 396 -7.86 0.80 -8.28
C LYS A 396 -8.81 1.19 -9.43
N LYS A 397 -9.48 0.23 -10.06
CA LYS A 397 -10.55 0.55 -11.01
C LYS A 397 -11.74 1.14 -10.26
N VAL A 398 -12.36 2.16 -10.86
CA VAL A 398 -13.54 2.83 -10.29
C VAL A 398 -14.69 1.85 -10.03
N GLU A 399 -14.87 0.88 -10.93
CA GLU A 399 -15.88 -0.18 -10.85
C GLU A 399 -15.70 -1.10 -9.63
N ASN A 400 -14.45 -1.26 -9.16
CA ASN A 400 -14.08 -2.17 -8.08
C ASN A 400 -13.86 -1.44 -6.74
N GLU A 401 -14.08 -0.13 -6.73
CA GLU A 401 -13.91 0.68 -5.52
C GLU A 401 -14.93 0.29 -4.45
N GLY A 402 -14.46 -0.01 -3.25
CA GLY A 402 -15.29 -0.49 -2.13
C GLY A 402 -15.54 -2.00 -2.10
N LEU A 403 -15.00 -2.76 -3.04
CA LEU A 403 -15.06 -4.22 -2.96
C LEU A 403 -14.19 -4.74 -1.80
N LYS A 404 -14.68 -5.79 -1.13
CA LYS A 404 -13.93 -6.49 -0.08
C LYS A 404 -12.70 -7.20 -0.67
N THR A 405 -11.66 -7.38 0.13
CA THR A 405 -10.40 -8.06 -0.22
C THR A 405 -10.62 -9.42 -0.91
N GLU A 406 -11.62 -10.19 -0.45
CA GLU A 406 -11.98 -11.46 -1.06
C GLU A 406 -12.42 -11.33 -2.53
N ALA A 407 -13.28 -10.35 -2.81
CA ALA A 407 -13.77 -10.11 -4.17
C ALA A 407 -12.64 -9.67 -5.09
N ILE A 408 -11.77 -8.78 -4.61
CA ILE A 408 -10.58 -8.31 -5.33
C ILE A 408 -9.64 -9.49 -5.63
N LEU A 409 -9.36 -10.37 -4.65
CA LEU A 409 -8.51 -11.54 -4.83
C LEU A 409 -9.03 -12.46 -5.96
N LYS A 410 -10.35 -12.73 -5.95
CA LYS A 410 -11.00 -13.56 -6.99
C LYS A 410 -10.95 -12.91 -8.37
N LEU A 411 -11.07 -11.58 -8.44
CA LEU A 411 -10.94 -10.84 -9.69
C LEU A 411 -9.49 -10.85 -10.20
N VAL A 412 -8.52 -10.63 -9.32
CA VAL A 412 -7.08 -10.67 -9.68
C VAL A 412 -6.69 -12.07 -10.16
N GLU A 413 -7.17 -13.13 -9.50
CA GLU A 413 -6.92 -14.51 -9.94
C GLU A 413 -7.38 -14.75 -11.37
N LYS A 414 -8.54 -14.22 -11.77
CA LYS A 414 -9.05 -14.34 -13.14
C LYS A 414 -8.18 -13.60 -14.18
N THR A 415 -7.42 -12.57 -13.77
CA THR A 415 -6.51 -11.84 -14.65
C THR A 415 -5.14 -12.51 -14.80
N LEU A 416 -4.85 -13.54 -13.99
CA LEU A 416 -3.59 -14.27 -14.12
C LEU A 416 -3.54 -15.04 -15.45
N PRO A 417 -2.39 -15.09 -16.12
CA PRO A 417 -2.24 -15.80 -17.37
C PRO A 417 -2.45 -17.31 -17.20
N ARG A 418 -2.91 -17.97 -18.26
CA ARG A 418 -3.13 -19.42 -18.24
C ARG A 418 -1.82 -20.21 -18.05
N ASP A 419 -0.79 -19.83 -18.77
CA ASP A 419 0.55 -20.34 -18.52
C ASP A 419 1.14 -19.67 -17.27
N VAL A 420 1.66 -20.49 -16.39
CA VAL A 420 2.23 -20.04 -15.10
C VAL A 420 3.42 -19.07 -15.29
N PHE A 421 4.14 -19.18 -16.42
CA PHE A 421 5.27 -18.32 -16.79
C PHE A 421 5.00 -17.33 -17.92
N GLU A 422 3.77 -17.23 -18.40
CA GLU A 422 3.39 -16.15 -19.29
C GLU A 422 3.44 -14.82 -18.52
N VAL A 423 4.08 -13.81 -19.10
CA VAL A 423 4.35 -12.50 -18.49
C VAL A 423 3.28 -11.48 -18.88
#